data_f6b23870ce293fbe8a85e95357f1f27e
#
_entry.id   f6b23870ce293fbe8a85e95357f1f27e
#
_cell.length_a   1.000
_cell.length_b   1.000
_cell.length_c   1.000
_cell.angle_alpha   90.00
_cell.angle_beta   90.00
_cell.angle_gamma   90.00
#
_symmetry.space_group_name_H-M   'P 1'
#
loop_
_entity.id
_entity.type
_entity.pdbx_description
1 polymer ?
#
loop_
_entity_poly.entity_id
_entity_poly.type
_entity_poly.pdbx_seq_one_letter_code
_entity_poly.pdbx_strand_id
1 'polypeptide(L)'
;MTTNGDAAAALVSPRGGDNASDAVAMPAELCLGLLRRAARIHRAGLKSYGLLVAEPGTAGYPFTAAEVVFLDPRMNRRNDPGHRAAFRAQGEYFRQYDDAGFVADPVELLAIWRAVEDSGRQVVAPFHTHRRQPANFSLIDYRLHNPSFAWHLIISLRDPRHPVLQPFRVHKDLSDFGISDRDACQGSELAYQGPEVEPLALVAQGAHQAIRQLTSTLAPAGRPKTATAA
;
A
#
# COMPACT_ATOMS: atom_id res chain seq x y z
N MET A 1 -16.33 9.17 26.48
CA MET A 1 -15.76 7.82 26.49
C MET A 1 -16.15 7.15 25.17
N THR A 2 -15.40 7.38 24.12
CA THR A 2 -15.61 6.78 22.80
C THR A 2 -14.76 5.52 22.74
N THR A 3 -15.41 4.43 22.49
CA THR A 3 -14.89 3.05 22.54
C THR A 3 -13.90 2.80 21.42
N ASN A 4 -12.72 2.24 21.76
CA ASN A 4 -11.65 1.78 20.87
C ASN A 4 -12.07 0.64 19.89
N GLY A 5 -13.36 0.43 19.68
CA GLY A 5 -13.91 -0.60 18.80
C GLY A 5 -13.81 -0.28 17.29
N ASP A 6 -13.76 1.01 16.94
CA ASP A 6 -13.90 1.43 15.54
C ASP A 6 -12.63 1.29 14.68
N ALA A 7 -11.46 1.22 15.31
CA ALA A 7 -10.21 1.08 14.54
C ALA A 7 -10.04 -0.30 13.88
N ALA A 8 -10.70 -1.33 14.41
CA ALA A 8 -10.62 -2.69 13.84
C ALA A 8 -11.58 -2.88 12.63
N ALA A 9 -12.67 -2.12 12.58
CA ALA A 9 -13.64 -2.19 11.48
C ALA A 9 -13.09 -1.61 10.16
N ALA A 10 -12.09 -0.72 10.23
CA ALA A 10 -11.46 -0.09 9.06
C ALA A 10 -10.50 -1.04 8.30
N LEU A 11 -10.14 -2.18 8.87
CA LEU A 11 -9.24 -3.17 8.24
C LEU A 11 -9.95 -4.15 7.32
N VAL A 12 -11.27 -4.16 7.30
CA VAL A 12 -12.05 -5.07 6.45
C VAL A 12 -12.80 -4.25 5.42
N SER A 13 -12.40 -4.33 4.17
CA SER A 13 -13.15 -3.71 3.07
C SER A 13 -14.51 -4.45 2.91
N PRO A 14 -15.66 -3.75 2.96
CA PRO A 14 -16.98 -4.40 2.96
C PRO A 14 -17.45 -4.91 1.59
N ARG A 15 -16.60 -4.98 0.58
CA ARG A 15 -16.96 -5.38 -0.78
C ARG A 15 -16.05 -6.50 -1.29
N GLY A 16 -16.30 -7.71 -0.85
CA GLY A 16 -15.72 -8.91 -1.43
C GLY A 16 -16.77 -10.01 -1.41
N GLY A 17 -17.05 -10.61 -2.56
CA GLY A 17 -17.93 -11.77 -2.66
C GLY A 17 -17.35 -12.96 -1.88
N ASP A 18 -18.19 -13.93 -1.56
CA ASP A 18 -17.91 -15.13 -0.74
C ASP A 18 -16.90 -16.14 -1.34
N ASN A 19 -16.16 -15.77 -2.40
CA ASN A 19 -15.17 -16.62 -3.04
C ASN A 19 -13.76 -16.35 -2.46
N ALA A 20 -13.17 -17.35 -1.86
CA ALA A 20 -11.76 -17.32 -1.37
C ALA A 20 -10.74 -16.92 -2.46
N SER A 21 -11.12 -16.99 -3.73
CA SER A 21 -10.31 -16.57 -4.89
C SER A 21 -10.16 -15.05 -5.01
N ASP A 22 -11.02 -14.26 -4.34
CA ASP A 22 -11.08 -12.80 -4.50
C ASP A 22 -10.55 -12.06 -3.27
N ALA A 23 -9.57 -12.65 -2.59
CA ALA A 23 -9.03 -12.12 -1.35
C ALA A 23 -7.49 -12.07 -1.36
N VAL A 24 -6.96 -11.13 -0.58
CA VAL A 24 -5.55 -11.08 -0.17
C VAL A 24 -5.47 -11.37 1.32
N ALA A 25 -4.68 -12.36 1.70
CA ALA A 25 -4.44 -12.70 3.09
C ALA A 25 -3.10 -12.11 3.58
N MET A 26 -3.14 -11.32 4.64
CA MET A 26 -1.95 -10.74 5.27
C MET A 26 -2.03 -10.90 6.79
N PRO A 27 -0.92 -11.17 7.50
CA PRO A 27 -0.90 -11.10 8.96
C PRO A 27 -1.34 -9.71 9.45
N ALA A 28 -2.20 -9.66 10.47
CA ALA A 28 -2.69 -8.38 11.00
C ALA A 28 -1.55 -7.48 11.50
N GLU A 29 -0.52 -8.08 12.12
CA GLU A 29 0.69 -7.35 12.54
C GLU A 29 1.43 -6.72 11.37
N LEU A 30 1.48 -7.41 10.22
CA LEU A 30 2.07 -6.88 8.99
C LEU A 30 1.28 -5.66 8.50
N CYS A 31 -0.06 -5.75 8.45
CA CYS A 31 -0.93 -4.64 8.09
C CYS A 31 -0.72 -3.42 9.02
N LEU A 32 -0.66 -3.64 10.32
CA LEU A 32 -0.43 -2.59 11.31
C LEU A 32 0.97 -1.98 11.19
N GLY A 33 2.01 -2.80 11.01
CA GLY A 33 3.38 -2.35 10.78
C GLY A 33 3.50 -1.47 9.52
N LEU A 34 2.87 -1.93 8.44
CA LEU A 34 2.78 -1.21 7.16
C LEU A 34 2.11 0.16 7.36
N LEU A 35 0.94 0.20 8.00
CA LEU A 35 0.21 1.44 8.26
C LEU A 35 0.99 2.42 9.15
N ARG A 36 1.61 1.94 10.24
CA ARG A 36 2.42 2.78 11.14
C ARG A 36 3.59 3.42 10.39
N ARG A 37 4.30 2.65 9.57
CA ARG A 37 5.43 3.17 8.78
C ARG A 37 4.96 4.12 7.70
N ALA A 38 3.91 3.78 6.95
CA ALA A 38 3.32 4.65 5.94
C ALA A 38 2.82 5.99 6.53
N ALA A 39 2.15 5.95 7.69
CA ALA A 39 1.69 7.16 8.39
C ALA A 39 2.86 8.04 8.89
N ARG A 40 3.98 7.44 9.30
CA ARG A 40 5.20 8.19 9.66
C ARG A 40 5.78 8.93 8.46
N ILE A 41 5.91 8.25 7.32
CA ILE A 41 6.39 8.82 6.06
C ILE A 41 5.44 9.92 5.57
N HIS A 42 4.13 9.68 5.67
CA HIS A 42 3.11 10.66 5.32
C HIS A 42 3.24 11.97 6.13
N ARG A 43 3.45 11.88 7.48
CA ARG A 43 3.67 13.06 8.33
C ARG A 43 4.93 13.85 7.95
N ALA A 44 5.95 13.19 7.41
CA ALA A 44 7.13 13.85 6.85
C ALA A 44 6.90 14.49 5.47
N GLY A 45 5.66 14.49 4.96
CA GLY A 45 5.32 15.07 3.67
C GLY A 45 5.65 14.17 2.46
N LEU A 46 6.07 12.93 2.69
CA LEU A 46 6.53 12.02 1.65
C LEU A 46 5.47 10.95 1.31
N LYS A 47 5.59 10.37 0.11
CA LYS A 47 4.80 9.24 -0.37
C LYS A 47 5.56 7.93 -0.06
N SER A 48 4.84 6.92 0.42
CA SER A 48 5.42 5.58 0.58
C SER A 48 5.20 4.75 -0.69
N TYR A 49 6.19 3.95 -1.00
CA TYR A 49 6.16 2.93 -2.03
C TYR A 49 6.97 1.72 -1.55
N GLY A 50 6.66 0.52 -2.04
CA GLY A 50 7.43 -0.67 -1.70
C GLY A 50 6.87 -1.93 -2.31
N LEU A 51 7.40 -3.05 -1.83
CA LEU A 51 7.11 -4.37 -2.31
C LEU A 51 6.57 -5.24 -1.19
N LEU A 52 5.62 -6.09 -1.51
CA LEU A 52 5.09 -7.15 -0.67
C LEU A 52 5.77 -8.45 -1.07
N VAL A 53 6.20 -9.22 -0.07
CA VAL A 53 7.00 -10.42 -0.24
C VAL A 53 6.30 -11.59 0.42
N ALA A 54 6.37 -12.76 -0.20
CA ALA A 54 5.79 -13.99 0.31
C ALA A 54 6.77 -15.16 0.21
N GLU A 55 6.47 -16.24 0.93
CA GLU A 55 7.18 -17.50 0.80
C GLU A 55 6.95 -18.12 -0.59
N PRO A 56 7.92 -18.86 -1.14
CA PRO A 56 7.79 -19.51 -2.43
C PRO A 56 6.56 -20.44 -2.48
N GLY A 57 5.90 -20.45 -3.62
CA GLY A 57 4.72 -21.30 -3.83
C GLY A 57 3.41 -20.77 -3.24
N THR A 58 3.43 -19.61 -2.55
CA THR A 58 2.22 -18.98 -2.00
C THR A 58 1.62 -17.93 -2.95
N ALA A 59 2.13 -17.78 -4.16
CA ALA A 59 1.66 -16.81 -5.15
C ALA A 59 0.27 -17.13 -5.76
N GLY A 60 -0.35 -18.26 -5.34
CA GLY A 60 -1.69 -18.66 -5.76
C GLY A 60 -2.79 -17.90 -5.01
N TYR A 61 -4.04 -18.31 -5.25
CA TYR A 61 -5.20 -17.79 -4.53
C TYR A 61 -5.42 -18.54 -3.22
N PRO A 62 -5.77 -17.85 -2.10
CA PRO A 62 -5.79 -16.40 -1.97
C PRO A 62 -4.39 -15.81 -2.07
N PHE A 63 -4.25 -14.61 -2.63
CA PHE A 63 -2.97 -13.91 -2.62
C PHE A 63 -2.51 -13.71 -1.18
N THR A 64 -1.21 -13.87 -0.95
CA THR A 64 -0.63 -13.72 0.41
C THR A 64 0.55 -12.77 0.40
N ALA A 65 0.80 -12.11 1.52
CA ALA A 65 2.06 -11.41 1.79
C ALA A 65 2.48 -11.67 3.23
N ALA A 66 3.76 -11.96 3.43
CA ALA A 66 4.36 -12.27 4.74
C ALA A 66 5.32 -11.16 5.20
N GLU A 67 5.82 -10.34 4.30
CA GLU A 67 6.77 -9.26 4.60
C GLU A 67 6.50 -8.03 3.72
N VAL A 68 6.96 -6.87 4.21
CA VAL A 68 6.89 -5.58 3.50
C VAL A 68 8.28 -4.98 3.42
N VAL A 69 8.73 -4.68 2.21
CA VAL A 69 9.96 -3.95 1.94
C VAL A 69 9.61 -2.57 1.41
N PHE A 70 10.00 -1.52 2.13
CA PHE A 70 9.81 -0.14 1.71
C PHE A 70 11.00 0.33 0.87
N LEU A 71 10.72 1.02 -0.24
CA LEU A 71 11.71 1.81 -0.95
C LEU A 71 11.91 3.14 -0.20
N ASP A 72 13.11 3.73 -0.33
CA ASP A 72 13.37 5.06 0.26
C ASP A 72 12.55 6.11 -0.49
N PRO A 73 11.63 6.81 0.18
CA PRO A 73 10.81 7.83 -0.47
C PRO A 73 11.61 9.03 -1.01
N ARG A 74 12.87 9.19 -0.57
CA ARG A 74 13.77 10.23 -1.06
C ARG A 74 14.41 9.89 -2.40
N MET A 75 14.47 8.58 -2.72
CA MET A 75 14.97 8.06 -4.00
C MET A 75 13.89 8.07 -5.10
N ASN A 76 12.72 8.66 -4.84
CA ASN A 76 11.65 8.79 -5.83
C ASN A 76 12.11 9.67 -7.00
N ARG A 77 12.24 9.09 -8.18
CA ARG A 77 12.69 9.74 -9.41
C ARG A 77 11.58 10.46 -10.19
N ARG A 78 10.37 10.55 -9.61
CA ARG A 78 9.21 11.24 -10.22
C ARG A 78 9.57 12.66 -10.67
N ASN A 79 10.48 13.34 -9.95
CA ASN A 79 10.87 14.71 -10.22
C ASN A 79 12.11 14.87 -11.11
N ASP A 80 12.68 13.79 -11.61
CA ASP A 80 13.68 13.84 -12.67
C ASP A 80 13.07 14.51 -13.92
N PRO A 81 13.84 15.27 -14.73
CA PRO A 81 13.29 16.09 -15.79
C PRO A 81 12.33 15.37 -16.75
N GLY A 82 12.67 14.18 -17.22
CA GLY A 82 11.83 13.38 -18.12
C GLY A 82 10.54 12.89 -17.45
N HIS A 83 10.65 12.31 -16.25
CA HIS A 83 9.48 11.83 -15.51
C HIS A 83 8.56 12.99 -15.10
N ARG A 84 9.13 14.12 -14.67
CA ARG A 84 8.34 15.31 -14.31
C ARG A 84 7.49 15.80 -15.49
N ALA A 85 8.06 15.85 -16.69
CA ALA A 85 7.32 16.24 -17.90
C ALA A 85 6.17 15.28 -18.18
N ALA A 86 6.44 13.97 -18.17
CA ALA A 86 5.45 12.93 -18.39
C ALA A 86 4.30 12.99 -17.36
N PHE A 87 4.60 13.16 -16.06
CA PHE A 87 3.56 13.31 -15.04
C PHE A 87 2.74 14.58 -15.21
N ARG A 88 3.37 15.73 -15.50
CA ARG A 88 2.66 16.99 -15.72
C ARG A 88 1.71 16.94 -16.91
N ALA A 89 2.04 16.16 -17.93
CA ALA A 89 1.16 15.91 -19.08
C ALA A 89 -0.12 15.14 -18.69
N GLN A 90 -0.12 14.40 -17.56
CA GLN A 90 -1.27 13.64 -17.09
C GLN A 90 -2.38 14.47 -16.43
N GLY A 91 -2.24 15.79 -16.37
CA GLY A 91 -3.32 16.67 -15.94
C GLY A 91 -2.96 17.64 -14.82
N GLU A 92 -3.97 18.46 -14.42
CA GLU A 92 -3.79 19.53 -13.44
C GLU A 92 -3.36 19.02 -12.08
N TYR A 93 -3.89 17.90 -11.63
CA TYR A 93 -3.50 17.27 -10.36
C TYR A 93 -1.99 17.05 -10.25
N PHE A 94 -1.36 16.54 -11.32
CA PHE A 94 0.08 16.28 -11.35
C PHE A 94 0.95 17.54 -11.56
N ARG A 95 0.34 18.63 -12.04
CA ARG A 95 0.99 19.96 -12.09
C ARG A 95 0.99 20.62 -10.73
N GLN A 96 -0.11 20.46 -9.97
CA GLN A 96 -0.30 21.06 -8.66
C GLN A 96 0.48 20.34 -7.56
N TYR A 97 0.63 19.00 -7.66
CA TYR A 97 1.22 18.17 -6.60
C TYR A 97 2.45 17.41 -7.12
N ASP A 98 3.63 17.96 -6.83
CA ASP A 98 4.92 17.34 -7.20
C ASP A 98 5.21 16.03 -6.45
N ASP A 99 4.45 15.70 -5.41
CA ASP A 99 4.48 14.42 -4.71
C ASP A 99 3.46 13.40 -5.22
N ALA A 100 2.68 13.75 -6.24
CA ALA A 100 1.79 12.82 -6.92
C ALA A 100 2.57 11.94 -7.89
N GLY A 101 2.36 10.62 -7.78
CA GLY A 101 3.12 9.62 -8.53
C GLY A 101 4.38 9.16 -7.80
N PHE A 102 4.92 8.05 -8.27
CA PHE A 102 6.17 7.46 -7.78
C PHE A 102 6.90 6.77 -8.93
N VAL A 103 8.21 6.97 -9.01
CA VAL A 103 9.10 6.24 -9.92
C VAL A 103 10.25 5.70 -9.07
N ALA A 104 10.32 4.38 -8.97
CA ALA A 104 11.37 3.72 -8.20
C ALA A 104 12.76 4.00 -8.80
N ASP A 105 13.75 4.18 -7.95
CA ASP A 105 15.14 4.14 -8.39
C ASP A 105 15.49 2.71 -8.83
N PRO A 106 16.00 2.50 -10.06
CA PRO A 106 16.24 1.16 -10.58
C PRO A 106 17.38 0.44 -9.85
N VAL A 107 18.33 1.16 -9.28
CA VAL A 107 19.45 0.55 -8.53
C VAL A 107 18.95 0.04 -7.18
N GLU A 108 18.16 0.86 -6.47
CA GLU A 108 17.52 0.46 -5.22
C GLU A 108 16.58 -0.74 -5.45
N LEU A 109 15.73 -0.66 -6.49
CA LEU A 109 14.78 -1.71 -6.80
C LEU A 109 15.49 -3.04 -7.11
N LEU A 110 16.56 -3.01 -7.90
CA LEU A 110 17.34 -4.20 -8.23
C LEU A 110 18.04 -4.79 -6.99
N ALA A 111 18.58 -3.96 -6.11
CA ALA A 111 19.21 -4.41 -4.87
C ALA A 111 18.20 -5.12 -3.96
N ILE A 112 17.00 -4.55 -3.80
CA ILE A 112 15.91 -5.15 -3.03
C ILE A 112 15.48 -6.49 -3.65
N TRP A 113 15.31 -6.52 -4.98
CA TRP A 113 14.88 -7.72 -5.68
C TRP A 113 15.86 -8.89 -5.46
N ARG A 114 17.15 -8.63 -5.63
CA ARG A 114 18.21 -9.62 -5.37
C ARG A 114 18.20 -10.11 -3.92
N ALA A 115 18.07 -9.19 -2.95
CA ALA A 115 18.03 -9.56 -1.55
C ALA A 115 16.82 -10.45 -1.19
N VAL A 116 15.67 -10.23 -1.84
CA VAL A 116 14.48 -11.08 -1.69
C VAL A 116 14.74 -12.47 -2.29
N GLU A 117 15.28 -12.54 -3.52
CA GLU A 117 15.63 -13.80 -4.19
C GLU A 117 16.67 -14.60 -3.39
N ASP A 118 17.74 -13.96 -2.93
CA ASP A 118 18.80 -14.57 -2.12
C ASP A 118 18.25 -15.13 -0.79
N SER A 119 17.17 -14.56 -0.27
CA SER A 119 16.48 -15.08 0.92
C SER A 119 15.55 -16.28 0.62
N GLY A 120 15.47 -16.72 -0.63
CA GLY A 120 14.57 -17.79 -1.08
C GLY A 120 13.11 -17.39 -1.13
N ARG A 121 12.79 -16.09 -1.04
CA ARG A 121 11.43 -15.54 -1.10
C ARG A 121 11.13 -14.91 -2.45
N GLN A 122 9.90 -14.48 -2.66
CA GLN A 122 9.47 -13.84 -3.91
C GLN A 122 8.70 -12.55 -3.66
N VAL A 123 8.90 -11.57 -4.55
CA VAL A 123 8.07 -10.38 -4.60
C VAL A 123 6.73 -10.75 -5.23
N VAL A 124 5.62 -10.46 -4.54
CA VAL A 124 4.27 -10.84 -4.98
C VAL A 124 3.40 -9.68 -5.43
N ALA A 125 3.67 -8.47 -4.92
CA ALA A 125 2.94 -7.27 -5.32
C ALA A 125 3.69 -6.00 -4.94
N PRO A 126 3.47 -4.88 -5.64
CA PRO A 126 3.84 -3.56 -5.15
C PRO A 126 2.74 -2.98 -4.27
N PHE A 127 3.11 -1.97 -3.47
CA PHE A 127 2.17 -1.09 -2.78
C PHE A 127 2.59 0.36 -2.88
N HIS A 128 1.63 1.28 -2.78
CA HIS A 128 1.94 2.70 -2.59
C HIS A 128 0.84 3.42 -1.79
N THR A 129 1.16 4.65 -1.35
CA THR A 129 0.22 5.46 -0.59
C THR A 129 -0.40 6.57 -1.43
N HIS A 130 -1.70 6.77 -1.28
CA HIS A 130 -2.43 7.95 -1.69
C HIS A 130 -2.48 8.94 -0.53
N ARG A 131 -1.85 10.10 -0.69
CA ARG A 131 -1.83 11.12 0.37
C ARG A 131 -3.11 11.96 0.42
N ARG A 132 -3.77 12.17 -0.73
CA ARG A 132 -4.95 13.04 -0.89
C ARG A 132 -6.12 12.35 -1.57
N GLN A 133 -5.88 11.24 -2.23
CA GLN A 133 -6.87 10.48 -2.96
C GLN A 133 -7.45 9.35 -2.11
N PRO A 134 -8.66 8.86 -2.39
CA PRO A 134 -9.18 7.65 -1.78
C PRO A 134 -8.34 6.42 -2.16
N ALA A 135 -8.64 5.27 -1.58
CA ALA A 135 -7.99 4.00 -1.92
C ALA A 135 -8.60 3.41 -3.20
N ASN A 136 -8.54 4.17 -4.30
CA ASN A 136 -8.92 3.73 -5.63
C ASN A 136 -7.67 3.42 -6.47
N PHE A 137 -7.80 2.53 -7.44
CA PHE A 137 -6.77 2.33 -8.44
C PHE A 137 -7.01 3.33 -9.58
N SER A 138 -6.10 4.26 -9.79
CA SER A 138 -6.26 5.31 -10.79
C SER A 138 -5.74 4.88 -12.17
N LEU A 139 -6.09 5.63 -13.21
CA LEU A 139 -5.56 5.39 -14.56
C LEU A 139 -4.02 5.45 -14.60
N ILE A 140 -3.41 6.39 -13.85
CA ILE A 140 -1.96 6.47 -13.78
C ILE A 140 -1.35 5.26 -13.05
N ASP A 141 -2.02 4.75 -12.00
CA ASP A 141 -1.58 3.54 -11.31
C ASP A 141 -1.64 2.33 -12.24
N TYR A 142 -2.69 2.23 -13.08
CA TYR A 142 -2.80 1.18 -14.10
C TYR A 142 -1.64 1.27 -15.11
N ARG A 143 -1.36 2.44 -15.66
CA ARG A 143 -0.28 2.64 -16.62
C ARG A 143 1.10 2.32 -16.05
N LEU A 144 1.34 2.63 -14.78
CA LEU A 144 2.61 2.37 -14.10
C LEU A 144 2.69 1.01 -13.44
N HIS A 145 1.59 0.26 -13.37
CA HIS A 145 1.61 -1.08 -12.80
C HIS A 145 2.43 -2.04 -13.67
N ASN A 146 3.39 -2.72 -13.04
CA ASN A 146 4.19 -3.74 -13.73
C ASN A 146 3.33 -5.00 -13.92
N PRO A 147 3.11 -5.47 -15.17
CA PRO A 147 2.27 -6.63 -15.47
C PRO A 147 2.79 -7.97 -14.92
N SER A 148 4.03 -8.01 -14.43
CA SER A 148 4.55 -9.20 -13.71
C SER A 148 3.85 -9.44 -12.37
N PHE A 149 3.09 -8.45 -11.85
CA PHE A 149 2.34 -8.58 -10.61
C PHE A 149 0.85 -8.76 -10.89
N ALA A 150 0.27 -9.81 -10.32
CA ALA A 150 -1.16 -10.09 -10.47
C ALA A 150 -2.04 -9.18 -9.59
N TRP A 151 -1.45 -8.47 -8.61
CA TRP A 151 -2.19 -7.59 -7.71
C TRP A 151 -1.34 -6.43 -7.18
N HIS A 152 -2.00 -5.43 -6.59
CA HIS A 152 -1.39 -4.21 -6.08
C HIS A 152 -2.14 -3.75 -4.82
N LEU A 153 -1.43 -3.24 -3.81
CA LEU A 153 -2.05 -2.69 -2.61
C LEU A 153 -1.99 -1.17 -2.61
N ILE A 154 -3.15 -0.52 -2.56
CA ILE A 154 -3.26 0.94 -2.36
C ILE A 154 -3.53 1.22 -0.88
N ILE A 155 -2.82 2.20 -0.32
CA ILE A 155 -3.02 2.68 1.04
C ILE A 155 -3.45 4.13 0.98
N SER A 156 -4.71 4.44 1.29
CA SER A 156 -5.15 5.83 1.40
C SER A 156 -4.86 6.36 2.80
N LEU A 157 -4.11 7.44 2.84
CA LEU A 157 -3.86 8.28 4.02
C LEU A 157 -4.51 9.66 3.86
N ARG A 158 -5.57 9.77 3.03
CA ARG A 158 -6.36 10.98 2.85
C ARG A 158 -6.92 11.48 4.18
N ASP A 159 -7.42 10.56 5.01
CA ASP A 159 -7.66 10.76 6.43
C ASP A 159 -6.72 9.84 7.23
N PRO A 160 -5.61 10.37 7.78
CA PRO A 160 -4.64 9.54 8.50
C PRO A 160 -5.17 8.92 9.80
N ARG A 161 -6.33 9.37 10.29
CA ARG A 161 -7.01 8.78 11.46
C ARG A 161 -7.81 7.54 11.07
N HIS A 162 -8.23 7.46 9.81
CA HIS A 162 -8.99 6.37 9.23
C HIS A 162 -8.31 5.89 7.93
N PRO A 163 -7.10 5.29 8.02
CA PRO A 163 -6.39 4.80 6.85
C PRO A 163 -7.15 3.63 6.22
N VAL A 164 -7.12 3.57 4.89
CA VAL A 164 -7.75 2.48 4.14
C VAL A 164 -6.70 1.70 3.38
N LEU A 165 -6.71 0.37 3.51
CA LEU A 165 -5.93 -0.55 2.68
C LEU A 165 -6.88 -1.21 1.69
N GLN A 166 -6.61 -1.09 0.40
CA GLN A 166 -7.40 -1.69 -0.65
C GLN A 166 -6.49 -2.42 -1.63
N PRO A 167 -6.48 -3.75 -1.63
CA PRO A 167 -5.82 -4.51 -2.67
C PRO A 167 -6.70 -4.56 -3.93
N PHE A 168 -6.03 -4.64 -5.09
CA PHE A 168 -6.66 -4.76 -6.40
C PHE A 168 -5.99 -5.88 -7.18
N ARG A 169 -6.76 -6.72 -7.82
CA ARG A 169 -6.29 -7.57 -8.92
C ARG A 169 -6.07 -6.69 -10.13
N VAL A 170 -5.00 -6.92 -10.85
CA VAL A 170 -4.68 -6.16 -12.06
C VAL A 170 -4.29 -7.13 -13.18
N HIS A 171 -5.07 -7.12 -14.25
CA HIS A 171 -4.76 -7.81 -15.49
C HIS A 171 -4.22 -6.79 -16.49
N LYS A 172 -2.99 -7.00 -16.95
CA LYS A 172 -2.34 -6.04 -17.84
C LYS A 172 -1.34 -6.69 -18.76
N ASP A 173 -1.34 -6.24 -20.01
CA ASP A 173 -0.33 -6.62 -20.99
C ASP A 173 0.90 -5.74 -20.93
N LEU A 174 2.05 -6.29 -21.32
CA LEU A 174 3.33 -5.56 -21.35
C LEU A 174 3.30 -4.32 -22.27
N SER A 175 2.48 -4.37 -23.32
CA SER A 175 2.31 -3.27 -24.29
C SER A 175 1.78 -1.99 -23.68
N ASP A 176 1.05 -2.09 -22.55
CA ASP A 176 0.40 -0.96 -21.89
C ASP A 176 1.25 -0.33 -20.78
N PHE A 177 2.49 -0.79 -20.61
CA PHE A 177 3.35 -0.33 -19.52
C PHE A 177 4.01 1.01 -19.80
N GLY A 178 3.87 1.93 -18.87
CA GLY A 178 4.57 3.22 -18.87
C GLY A 178 3.65 4.42 -19.09
N ILE A 179 4.25 5.59 -18.92
CA ILE A 179 3.65 6.89 -19.25
C ILE A 179 4.61 7.70 -20.12
N SER A 180 4.07 8.45 -21.05
CA SER A 180 4.82 9.42 -21.83
C SER A 180 4.09 10.76 -21.85
N ASP A 181 4.79 11.82 -22.26
CA ASP A 181 4.19 13.12 -22.51
C ASP A 181 3.22 13.10 -23.71
N ARG A 182 3.35 12.10 -24.61
CA ARG A 182 2.44 11.88 -25.74
C ARG A 182 1.09 11.32 -25.31
N ASP A 183 1.05 10.63 -24.17
CA ASP A 183 -0.18 10.03 -23.59
C ASP A 183 -0.90 11.00 -22.66
N ALA A 184 -0.81 12.31 -22.93
CA ALA A 184 -1.46 13.34 -22.13
C ALA A 184 -2.94 13.02 -21.90
N CYS A 185 -3.32 12.85 -20.64
CA CYS A 185 -4.68 12.50 -20.25
C CYS A 185 -5.11 13.34 -19.05
N GLN A 186 -6.18 14.12 -19.22
CA GLN A 186 -6.78 14.82 -18.07
C GLN A 186 -7.53 13.82 -17.20
N GLY A 187 -7.38 13.96 -15.88
CA GLY A 187 -8.08 13.10 -14.92
C GLY A 187 -7.46 11.72 -14.74
N SER A 188 -6.19 11.52 -15.11
CA SER A 188 -5.53 10.23 -14.91
C SER A 188 -5.35 9.83 -13.42
N GLU A 189 -5.56 10.76 -12.49
CA GLU A 189 -5.67 10.53 -11.04
C GLU A 189 -7.02 9.94 -10.61
N LEU A 190 -8.02 9.94 -11.50
CA LEU A 190 -9.34 9.38 -11.21
C LEU A 190 -9.30 7.85 -11.24
N ALA A 191 -10.31 7.24 -10.61
CA ALA A 191 -10.43 5.79 -10.56
C ALA A 191 -10.51 5.19 -11.98
N TYR A 192 -9.69 4.19 -12.24
CA TYR A 192 -9.75 3.40 -13.46
C TYR A 192 -11.06 2.60 -13.51
N GLN A 193 -11.73 2.64 -14.66
CA GLN A 193 -13.06 2.04 -14.83
C GLN A 193 -13.05 0.81 -15.74
N GLY A 194 -11.86 0.37 -16.19
CA GLY A 194 -11.74 -0.81 -17.04
C GLY A 194 -11.92 -2.12 -16.24
N PRO A 195 -12.32 -3.21 -16.92
CA PRO A 195 -12.52 -4.52 -16.32
C PRO A 195 -11.21 -5.19 -15.88
N GLU A 196 -10.07 -4.62 -16.26
CA GLU A 196 -8.74 -5.17 -15.95
C GLU A 196 -8.35 -4.95 -14.48
N VAL A 197 -9.09 -4.11 -13.74
CA VAL A 197 -8.82 -3.81 -12.34
C VAL A 197 -10.03 -4.11 -11.48
N GLU A 198 -9.87 -5.06 -10.56
CA GLU A 198 -10.91 -5.51 -9.65
C GLU A 198 -10.48 -5.31 -8.19
N PRO A 199 -11.32 -4.72 -7.32
CA PRO A 199 -11.04 -4.66 -5.90
C PRO A 199 -11.09 -6.06 -5.28
N LEU A 200 -10.09 -6.38 -4.44
CA LEU A 200 -10.04 -7.62 -3.68
C LEU A 200 -10.39 -7.38 -2.21
N ALA A 201 -10.89 -8.42 -1.53
CA ALA A 201 -11.03 -8.40 -0.09
C ALA A 201 -9.65 -8.47 0.59
N LEU A 202 -9.46 -7.75 1.70
CA LEU A 202 -8.28 -7.91 2.56
C LEU A 202 -8.65 -8.69 3.81
N VAL A 203 -8.02 -9.84 4.00
CA VAL A 203 -8.18 -10.70 5.19
C VAL A 203 -6.98 -10.53 6.10
N ALA A 204 -7.16 -9.80 7.20
CA ALA A 204 -6.13 -9.61 8.22
C ALA A 204 -6.10 -10.81 9.18
N GLN A 205 -5.19 -11.74 8.95
CA GLN A 205 -5.05 -12.96 9.74
C GLN A 205 -4.53 -12.66 11.16
N GLY A 206 -5.10 -13.30 12.19
CA GLY A 206 -4.70 -13.08 13.58
C GLY A 206 -5.11 -11.72 14.17
N ALA A 207 -6.09 -11.03 13.59
CA ALA A 207 -6.53 -9.70 14.02
C ALA A 207 -6.89 -9.63 15.51
N HIS A 208 -7.54 -10.63 16.07
CA HIS A 208 -7.88 -10.67 17.50
C HIS A 208 -6.65 -10.71 18.43
N GLN A 209 -5.56 -11.34 18.01
CA GLN A 209 -4.31 -11.38 18.76
C GLN A 209 -3.58 -10.05 18.69
N ALA A 210 -3.53 -9.46 17.49
CA ALA A 210 -2.92 -8.14 17.25
C ALA A 210 -3.62 -7.03 18.05
N ILE A 211 -4.95 -7.03 18.11
CA ILE A 211 -5.74 -6.07 18.91
C ILE A 211 -5.43 -6.23 20.39
N ARG A 212 -5.36 -7.46 20.92
CA ARG A 212 -5.00 -7.71 22.33
C ARG A 212 -3.62 -7.19 22.68
N GLN A 213 -2.62 -7.36 21.81
CA GLN A 213 -1.28 -6.83 22.02
C GLN A 213 -1.27 -5.30 22.05
N LEU A 214 -2.01 -4.64 21.13
CA LEU A 214 -2.14 -3.20 21.13
C LEU A 214 -2.79 -2.64 22.40
N THR A 215 -3.85 -3.26 22.88
CA THR A 215 -4.53 -2.85 24.12
C THR A 215 -3.65 -3.05 25.35
N SER A 216 -2.84 -4.12 25.39
CA SER A 216 -1.89 -4.35 26.49
C SER A 216 -0.73 -3.34 26.53
N THR A 217 -0.28 -2.89 25.35
CA THR A 217 0.81 -1.92 25.22
C THR A 217 0.35 -0.48 25.54
N LEU A 218 -0.96 -0.22 25.38
CA LEU A 218 -1.57 1.09 25.68
C LEU A 218 -2.14 1.17 27.09
N ALA A 219 -2.18 0.06 27.84
CA ALA A 219 -2.59 0.09 29.23
C ALA A 219 -1.59 0.94 30.04
N PRO A 220 -2.03 1.94 30.80
CA PRO A 220 -1.13 2.76 31.62
C PRO A 220 -0.42 1.82 32.61
N ALA A 221 0.91 1.94 32.69
CA ALA A 221 1.71 1.26 33.70
C ALA A 221 1.06 1.51 35.06
N GLY A 222 0.63 0.44 35.73
CA GLY A 222 -0.10 0.53 36.98
C GLY A 222 0.60 1.45 37.97
N ARG A 223 -0.13 2.39 38.56
CA ARG A 223 0.38 3.26 39.62
C ARG A 223 1.07 2.38 40.67
N PRO A 224 2.29 2.69 41.10
CA PRO A 224 2.90 2.00 42.21
C PRO A 224 1.98 2.14 43.41
N LYS A 225 1.62 0.98 44.01
CA LYS A 225 0.89 0.96 45.28
C LYS A 225 1.75 1.71 46.31
N THR A 226 1.29 2.87 46.72
CA THR A 226 1.87 3.57 47.87
C THR A 226 1.76 2.65 49.07
N ALA A 227 2.92 2.19 49.52
CA ALA A 227 3.00 1.48 50.82
C ALA A 227 2.58 2.45 51.90
N THR A 228 1.46 2.16 52.53
CA THR A 228 1.03 2.86 53.75
C THR A 228 1.95 2.34 54.86
N ALA A 229 2.86 3.23 55.32
CA ALA A 229 3.62 2.98 56.53
C ALA A 229 2.67 3.10 57.72
N ALA A 230 2.66 2.07 58.56
CA ALA A 230 2.05 2.07 59.88
C ALA A 230 3.02 2.67 60.89
#